data_bb45f87cdec96ff3789d56c12c6d4379
#
_entry.id   bb45f87cdec96ff3789d56c12c6d4379
#
_cell.length_a   1.000
_cell.length_b   1.000
_cell.length_c   1.000
_cell.angle_alpha   90.00
_cell.angle_beta   90.00
_cell.angle_gamma   90.00
#
_symmetry.space_group_name_H-M   'P 1'
#
loop_
_entity.id
_entity.type
_entity.pdbx_description
1 polymer ?
#
loop_
_entity_poly.entity_id
_entity_poly.type
_entity_poly.pdbx_seq_one_letter_code
_entity_poly.pdbx_strand_id
1 'polypeptide(L)'
;MKLVRISSTWCVSCIVMGKLWRELKENYPDFEYVEYDYDLDEEAKIYEPGKILPVIIILKDDKEIKRIVGEKSKSELFKEVDEVL
;
A
#
# COMPACT_ATOMS: atom_id res chain seq x y z
N MET A 1 12.20 5.63 -2.82
CA MET A 1 11.18 5.11 -1.91
C MET A 1 10.44 3.94 -2.54
N LYS A 2 10.00 3.03 -1.72
CA LYS A 2 9.28 1.83 -2.16
C LYS A 2 7.95 1.77 -1.43
N LEU A 3 6.86 1.55 -2.18
CA LEU A 3 5.53 1.37 -1.62
C LEU A 3 5.11 -0.08 -1.86
N VAL A 4 4.75 -0.77 -0.78
CA VAL A 4 4.30 -2.15 -0.83
C VAL A 4 2.82 -2.18 -0.49
N ARG A 5 2.02 -2.75 -1.37
CA ARG A 5 0.58 -2.93 -1.15
C ARG A 5 0.29 -4.40 -0.92
N ILE A 6 -0.38 -4.69 0.18
CA ILE A 6 -0.84 -6.04 0.47
C ILE A 6 -2.36 -6.05 0.41
N SER A 7 -2.91 -6.87 -0.46
CA SER A 7 -4.35 -6.92 -0.72
C SER A 7 -4.80 -8.36 -0.94
N SER A 8 -6.08 -8.55 -1.18
CA SER A 8 -6.60 -9.88 -1.48
C SER A 8 -7.78 -9.77 -2.45
N THR A 9 -8.06 -10.85 -3.16
CA THR A 9 -9.13 -10.87 -4.16
C THR A 9 -10.53 -10.86 -3.53
N TRP A 10 -10.64 -11.23 -2.24
CA TRP A 10 -11.92 -11.25 -1.53
C TRP A 10 -12.19 -9.95 -0.77
N CYS A 11 -11.28 -9.02 -0.79
CA CYS A 11 -11.36 -7.78 -0.01
C CYS A 11 -11.97 -6.66 -0.86
N VAL A 12 -13.19 -6.23 -0.52
CA VAL A 12 -13.88 -5.14 -1.23
C VAL A 12 -13.10 -3.82 -1.12
N SER A 13 -12.62 -3.50 0.06
CA SER A 13 -11.81 -2.30 0.28
C SER A 13 -10.55 -2.29 -0.58
N CYS A 14 -9.95 -3.45 -0.80
CA CYS A 14 -8.77 -3.58 -1.66
C CYS A 14 -9.12 -3.25 -3.11
N ILE A 15 -10.28 -3.67 -3.58
CA ILE A 15 -10.75 -3.39 -4.94
C ILE A 15 -10.99 -1.89 -5.10
N VAL A 16 -11.67 -1.29 -4.14
CA VAL A 16 -11.95 0.16 -4.13
C VAL A 16 -10.64 0.96 -4.15
N MET A 17 -9.68 0.55 -3.34
CA MET A 17 -8.39 1.24 -3.24
C MET A 17 -7.48 1.01 -4.45
N GLY A 18 -7.81 0.02 -5.29
CA GLY A 18 -7.02 -0.27 -6.49
C GLY A 18 -6.90 0.92 -7.44
N LYS A 19 -7.98 1.69 -7.59
CA LYS A 19 -7.96 2.90 -8.41
C LYS A 19 -7.02 3.95 -7.83
N LEU A 20 -7.05 4.14 -6.52
CA LEU A 20 -6.18 5.10 -5.84
C LEU A 20 -4.72 4.67 -5.92
N TRP A 21 -4.47 3.39 -5.87
CA TRP A 21 -3.13 2.83 -6.04
C TRP A 21 -2.56 3.19 -7.43
N ARG A 22 -3.38 3.06 -8.46
CA ARG A 22 -2.98 3.44 -9.81
C ARG A 22 -2.72 4.94 -9.91
N GLU A 23 -3.56 5.75 -9.26
CA GLU A 23 -3.37 7.21 -9.24
C GLU A 23 -2.08 7.60 -8.53
N LEU A 24 -1.71 6.89 -7.47
CA LEU A 24 -0.42 7.10 -6.80
C LEU A 24 0.74 6.88 -7.76
N LYS A 25 0.69 5.80 -8.53
CA LYS A 25 1.73 5.50 -9.51
C LYS A 25 1.87 6.60 -10.56
N GLU A 26 0.75 7.19 -10.95
CA GLU A 26 0.75 8.28 -11.93
C GLU A 26 1.32 9.58 -11.35
N ASN A 27 1.05 9.86 -10.08
CA ASN A 27 1.48 11.08 -9.42
C ASN A 27 2.91 11.00 -8.87
N TYR A 28 3.37 9.82 -8.54
CA TYR A 28 4.71 9.59 -7.99
C TYR A 28 5.42 8.49 -8.79
N PRO A 29 5.73 8.74 -10.07
CA PRO A 29 6.26 7.68 -10.95
C PRO A 29 7.69 7.25 -10.61
N ASP A 30 8.40 8.02 -9.79
CA ASP A 30 9.78 7.69 -9.43
C ASP A 30 9.89 6.69 -8.28
N PHE A 31 8.78 6.38 -7.61
CA PHE A 31 8.78 5.40 -6.55
C PHE A 31 8.75 3.97 -7.13
N GLU A 32 9.25 3.03 -6.37
CA GLU A 32 9.10 1.62 -6.69
C GLU A 32 7.78 1.13 -6.08
N TYR A 33 6.97 0.41 -6.86
CA TYR A 33 5.66 -0.09 -6.42
C TYR A 33 5.66 -1.60 -6.49
N VAL A 34 5.28 -2.24 -5.38
CA VAL A 34 5.21 -3.71 -5.28
C VAL A 34 3.85 -4.08 -4.72
N GLU A 35 3.22 -5.11 -5.28
CA GLU A 35 1.96 -5.64 -4.78
C GLU A 35 2.13 -7.10 -4.41
N TYR A 36 1.57 -7.48 -3.26
CA TYR A 36 1.51 -8.85 -2.82
C TYR A 36 0.08 -9.25 -2.51
N ASP A 37 -0.27 -10.49 -2.78
CA ASP A 37 -1.55 -11.06 -2.41
C ASP A 37 -1.43 -11.69 -1.02
N TYR A 38 -2.35 -11.33 -0.13
CA TYR A 38 -2.33 -11.80 1.26
C TYR A 38 -2.36 -13.32 1.38
N ASP A 39 -3.12 -13.97 0.50
CA ASP A 39 -3.32 -15.42 0.57
C ASP A 39 -2.31 -16.21 -0.26
N LEU A 40 -1.83 -15.65 -1.36
CA LEU A 40 -1.00 -16.37 -2.34
C LEU A 40 0.49 -16.11 -2.21
N ASP A 41 0.87 -14.92 -1.78
CA ASP A 41 2.28 -14.52 -1.73
C ASP A 41 2.82 -14.61 -0.30
N GLU A 42 3.81 -15.47 -0.09
CA GLU A 42 4.42 -15.60 1.23
C GLU A 42 5.18 -14.34 1.64
N GLU A 43 5.65 -13.56 0.68
CA GLU A 43 6.33 -12.29 0.94
C GLU A 43 5.44 -11.32 1.71
N ALA A 44 4.12 -11.41 1.54
CA ALA A 44 3.17 -10.57 2.28
C ALA A 44 3.30 -10.78 3.80
N LYS A 45 3.62 -11.99 4.22
CA LYS A 45 3.72 -12.34 5.63
C LYS A 45 4.93 -11.70 6.31
N ILE A 46 5.98 -11.40 5.54
CA ILE A 46 7.19 -10.77 6.04
C ILE A 46 6.87 -9.39 6.63
N TYR A 47 5.87 -8.72 6.04
CA TYR A 47 5.46 -7.38 6.48
C TYR A 47 4.44 -7.38 7.60
N GLU A 48 3.99 -8.55 8.05
CA GLU A 48 3.02 -8.69 9.14
C GLU A 48 1.80 -7.79 8.96
N PRO A 49 1.02 -7.98 7.87
CA PRO A 49 -0.07 -7.05 7.52
C PRO A 49 -1.26 -7.06 8.49
N GLY A 50 -1.39 -8.09 9.31
CA GLY A 50 -2.52 -8.19 10.22
C GLY A 50 -3.78 -8.66 9.49
N LYS A 51 -4.95 -8.23 9.98
CA LYS A 51 -6.24 -8.69 9.46
C LYS A 51 -7.02 -7.65 8.68
N ILE A 52 -6.58 -6.41 8.69
CA ILE A 52 -7.26 -5.29 8.01
C ILE A 52 -6.52 -5.02 6.71
N LEU A 53 -7.21 -5.15 5.58
CA LEU A 53 -6.65 -4.92 4.26
C LEU A 53 -7.41 -3.78 3.57
N PRO A 54 -6.81 -3.10 2.60
CA PRO A 54 -5.43 -3.23 2.16
C PRO A 54 -4.45 -2.60 3.15
N VAL A 55 -3.19 -3.00 3.06
CA VAL A 55 -2.12 -2.37 3.83
C VAL A 55 -1.12 -1.80 2.82
N ILE A 56 -0.78 -0.53 2.98
CA ILE A 56 0.25 0.13 2.17
C ILE A 56 1.40 0.48 3.09
N ILE A 57 2.57 -0.04 2.78
CA ILE A 57 3.77 0.17 3.58
C ILE A 57 4.74 1.00 2.78
N ILE A 58 5.20 2.09 3.36
CA ILE A 58 6.18 2.99 2.71
C ILE A 58 7.54 2.70 3.31
N LEU A 59 8.47 2.31 2.44
CA LEU A 59 9.84 1.97 2.83
C LEU A 59 10.80 3.00 2.25
N LYS A 60 11.78 3.40 3.06
CA LYS A 60 12.88 4.23 2.63
C LYS A 60 14.17 3.54 3.07
N ASP A 61 15.05 3.24 2.11
CA ASP A 61 16.29 2.50 2.37
C ASP A 61 16.01 1.19 3.11
N ASP A 62 14.97 0.47 2.63
CA ASP A 62 14.51 -0.81 3.17
C ASP A 62 13.98 -0.76 4.61
N LYS A 63 13.70 0.44 5.12
CA LYS A 63 13.10 0.61 6.44
C LYS A 63 11.68 1.13 6.31
N GLU A 64 10.77 0.51 7.04
CA GLU A 64 9.39 0.98 7.09
C GLU A 64 9.33 2.32 7.83
N ILE A 65 8.87 3.36 7.12
CA ILE A 65 8.73 4.69 7.70
C ILE A 65 7.27 5.06 7.95
N LYS A 66 6.33 4.39 7.27
CA LYS A 66 4.91 4.63 7.46
C LYS A 66 4.11 3.42 7.00
N ARG A 67 2.99 3.19 7.68
CA ARG A 67 2.05 2.12 7.32
C ARG A 67 0.64 2.67 7.30
N ILE A 68 -0.07 2.45 6.21
CA ILE A 68 -1.45 2.90 6.01
C ILE A 68 -2.31 1.65 6.00
N VAL A 69 -3.22 1.53 6.97
CA VAL A 69 -4.02 0.33 7.16
C VAL A 69 -5.49 0.63 6.86
N GLY A 70 -6.10 -0.22 6.03
CA GLY A 70 -7.51 -0.13 5.72
C GLY A 70 -7.84 0.84 4.60
N GLU A 71 -9.13 1.01 4.36
CA GLU A 71 -9.62 1.90 3.31
C GLU A 71 -9.43 3.36 3.69
N LYS A 72 -8.91 4.15 2.75
CA LYS A 72 -8.71 5.60 2.92
C LYS A 72 -9.30 6.33 1.73
N SER A 73 -9.73 7.57 1.93
CA SER A 73 -10.12 8.44 0.84
C SER A 73 -8.88 8.88 0.07
N LYS A 74 -9.08 9.41 -1.15
CA LYS A 74 -7.98 9.90 -1.96
C LYS A 74 -7.18 10.97 -1.23
N SER A 75 -7.86 11.94 -0.62
CA SER A 75 -7.17 13.04 0.08
C SER A 75 -6.38 12.53 1.28
N GLU A 76 -6.91 11.58 2.03
CA GLU A 76 -6.20 10.99 3.16
C GLU A 76 -4.96 10.23 2.71
N LEU A 77 -5.11 9.40 1.67
CA LEU A 77 -4.01 8.59 1.15
C LEU A 77 -2.87 9.47 0.62
N PHE A 78 -3.21 10.46 -0.18
CA PHE A 78 -2.21 11.34 -0.78
C PHE A 78 -1.52 12.21 0.26
N LYS A 79 -2.28 12.67 1.28
CA LYS A 79 -1.70 13.40 2.40
C LYS A 79 -0.69 12.56 3.16
N GLU A 80 -1.03 11.29 3.42
CA GLU A 80 -0.14 10.36 4.12
C GLU A 80 1.16 10.13 3.37
N VAL A 81 1.08 10.03 2.04
CA VAL A 81 2.28 9.87 1.20
C VAL A 81 3.11 11.15 1.19
N ASP A 82 2.46 12.31 1.05
CA ASP A 82 3.16 13.59 1.04
C ASP A 82 3.92 13.88 2.33
N GLU A 83 3.39 13.43 3.46
CA GLU A 83 4.02 13.67 4.77
C GLU A 83 5.38 13.02 4.91
N VAL A 84 5.69 12.01 4.10
CA VAL A 84 6.97 11.28 4.19
C VAL A 84 7.93 11.59 3.05
N LEU A 85 7.55 12.51 2.19
CA LEU A 85 8.42 12.94 1.07
C LEU A 85 9.55 13.87 1.51
#